data_acae2b7df7246d3f792d9a01f6c5f802
#
_entry.id   acae2b7df7246d3f792d9a01f6c5f802
#
_cell.length_a   1.000
_cell.length_b   1.000
_cell.length_c   1.000
_cell.angle_alpha   90.00
_cell.angle_beta   90.00
_cell.angle_gamma   90.00
#
_symmetry.space_group_name_H-M   'P 1'
#
loop_
_entity.id
_entity.type
_entity.pdbx_description
1 polymer ?
#
loop_
_entity_poly.entity_id
_entity_poly.type
_entity_poly.pdbx_seq_one_letter_code
_entity_poly.pdbx_strand_id
1 'polypeptide(L)'
;MRPATCLCGSRWAHFCFKAQFYSEEVNIIATDYIIEPADAKVAVVTELRELVGQTKAAILTDYRGLSVAELTELRKKLRDVDAEYRVVKNTLFKLAAGDSMPVADMSEFLAGPTAIGFAKGDPVAVAKIILEYAQSHKAMSVKAGVMDGRILTTAQVEALSKTPPREVLLSQMLGSLQSPIAGFVGTLGGIISNFVFTLQAIADKQAPGADAEAAA
;
A
#
# COMPACT_ATOMS: atom_id res chain seq x y z
N MET A 1 -38.51 38.06 13.54
CA MET A 1 -38.66 37.04 14.60
C MET A 1 -38.46 37.73 15.94
N ARG A 2 -39.40 37.59 16.84
CA ARG A 2 -39.48 38.37 18.09
C ARG A 2 -38.50 37.87 19.12
N PRO A 3 -37.78 38.73 19.88
CA PRO A 3 -36.91 38.28 20.95
C PRO A 3 -37.75 37.79 22.13
N ALA A 4 -37.38 36.60 22.63
CA ALA A 4 -37.98 36.04 23.83
C ALA A 4 -37.60 36.89 25.05
N THR A 5 -38.58 37.55 25.67
CA THR A 5 -38.46 38.29 26.92
C THR A 5 -38.20 37.32 28.07
N CYS A 6 -36.98 37.29 28.56
CA CYS A 6 -36.62 36.52 29.74
C CYS A 6 -37.12 37.28 31.00
N LEU A 7 -38.23 36.80 31.61
CA LEU A 7 -38.72 37.22 32.91
C LEU A 7 -37.87 36.57 34.03
N CYS A 8 -36.71 37.14 34.32
CA CYS A 8 -35.92 36.71 35.46
C CYS A 8 -35.61 37.92 36.33
N GLY A 9 -36.00 37.84 37.60
CA GLY A 9 -35.95 38.95 38.57
C GLY A 9 -34.58 39.52 38.77
N SER A 10 -34.57 40.76 39.22
CA SER A 10 -33.47 41.74 39.30
C SER A 10 -32.15 41.34 39.98
N ARG A 11 -32.01 40.14 40.46
CA ARG A 11 -30.83 39.66 41.19
C ARG A 11 -29.90 38.76 40.34
N TRP A 12 -30.34 38.28 39.18
CA TRP A 12 -29.58 37.44 38.25
C TRP A 12 -29.12 38.18 36.99
N ALA A 13 -29.61 39.37 36.76
CA ALA A 13 -29.25 40.17 35.58
C ALA A 13 -27.76 40.56 35.54
N HIS A 14 -27.18 40.80 36.73
CA HIS A 14 -25.74 41.09 36.85
C HIS A 14 -24.84 39.88 36.55
N PHE A 15 -25.34 38.66 36.77
CA PHE A 15 -24.57 37.46 36.50
C PHE A 15 -24.65 37.02 35.03
N CYS A 16 -25.77 37.21 34.38
CA CYS A 16 -25.91 36.97 32.94
C CYS A 16 -25.14 38.02 32.11
N PHE A 17 -25.10 39.28 32.54
CA PHE A 17 -24.34 40.31 31.82
C PHE A 17 -22.82 40.06 31.93
N LYS A 18 -22.36 39.57 33.05
CA LYS A 18 -20.95 39.22 33.25
C LYS A 18 -20.53 37.94 32.51
N ALA A 19 -21.45 36.98 32.35
CA ALA A 19 -21.19 35.78 31.55
C ALA A 19 -21.15 36.07 30.04
N GLN A 20 -21.92 37.03 29.57
CA GLN A 20 -21.96 37.41 28.15
C GLN A 20 -20.69 38.23 27.78
N PHE A 21 -20.21 39.08 28.71
CA PHE A 21 -18.95 39.80 28.51
C PHE A 21 -17.74 38.85 28.50
N TYR A 22 -17.78 37.78 29.29
CA TYR A 22 -16.69 36.81 29.35
C TYR A 22 -16.65 35.90 28.10
N SER A 23 -17.77 35.68 27.40
CA SER A 23 -17.81 34.92 26.16
C SER A 23 -17.24 35.71 24.96
N GLU A 24 -17.35 37.03 24.96
CA GLU A 24 -16.78 37.86 23.91
C GLU A 24 -15.27 38.03 24.07
N GLU A 25 -14.76 38.19 25.29
CA GLU A 25 -13.30 38.29 25.51
C GLU A 25 -12.58 36.97 25.26
N VAL A 26 -13.20 35.82 25.54
CA VAL A 26 -12.60 34.49 25.20
C VAL A 26 -12.58 34.25 23.70
N ASN A 27 -13.54 34.80 22.96
CA ASN A 27 -13.57 34.67 21.50
C ASN A 27 -12.52 35.57 20.81
N ILE A 28 -12.21 36.75 21.39
CA ILE A 28 -11.17 37.64 20.88
C ILE A 28 -9.76 37.04 21.11
N ILE A 29 -9.54 36.35 22.23
CA ILE A 29 -8.27 35.69 22.52
C ILE A 29 -8.07 34.42 21.65
N ALA A 30 -9.16 33.77 21.22
CA ALA A 30 -9.11 32.60 20.35
C ALA A 30 -8.82 32.96 18.87
N THR A 31 -9.11 34.18 18.44
CA THR A 31 -8.88 34.62 17.05
C THR A 31 -7.50 35.25 16.80
N ASP A 32 -6.80 35.73 17.85
CA ASP A 32 -5.49 36.37 17.69
C ASP A 32 -4.29 35.42 17.73
N TYR A 33 -4.52 34.11 17.97
CA TYR A 33 -3.46 33.09 17.93
C TYR A 33 -3.55 32.21 16.69
N ILE A 34 -3.85 32.79 15.52
CA ILE A 34 -3.52 32.18 14.24
C ILE A 34 -2.01 32.30 14.12
N ILE A 35 -1.29 31.32 14.66
CA ILE A 35 0.12 31.11 14.32
C ILE A 35 0.14 30.87 12.82
N GLU A 36 0.50 31.88 12.04
CA GLU A 36 0.74 31.71 10.61
C GLU A 36 1.75 30.55 10.45
N PRO A 37 1.40 29.49 9.72
CA PRO A 37 2.33 28.38 9.55
C PRO A 37 3.58 28.95 8.88
N ALA A 38 4.75 28.75 9.49
CA ALA A 38 6.01 29.22 8.91
C ALA A 38 6.08 28.75 7.44
N ASP A 39 6.40 29.67 6.51
CA ASP A 39 6.43 29.43 5.05
C ASP A 39 7.15 28.14 4.67
N ALA A 40 8.21 27.80 5.41
CA ALA A 40 8.91 26.53 5.26
C ALA A 40 8.04 25.28 5.49
N LYS A 41 7.04 25.35 6.39
CA LYS A 41 6.13 24.20 6.62
C LYS A 41 5.09 24.09 5.52
N VAL A 42 4.64 25.22 5.00
CA VAL A 42 3.68 25.26 3.88
C VAL A 42 4.35 24.72 2.63
N ALA A 43 5.58 25.10 2.34
CA ALA A 43 6.35 24.57 1.21
C ALA A 43 6.51 23.04 1.30
N VAL A 44 6.87 22.50 2.46
CA VAL A 44 6.99 21.04 2.66
C VAL A 44 5.64 20.32 2.47
N VAL A 45 4.53 20.90 2.95
CA VAL A 45 3.20 20.31 2.77
C VAL A 45 2.79 20.30 1.30
N THR A 46 3.09 21.37 0.54
CA THR A 46 2.80 21.42 -0.91
C THR A 46 3.62 20.40 -1.68
N GLU A 47 4.92 20.27 -1.42
CA GLU A 47 5.77 19.23 -2.02
C GLU A 47 5.25 17.82 -1.70
N LEU A 48 4.87 17.56 -0.44
CA LEU A 48 4.31 16.27 -0.05
C LEU A 48 2.96 15.98 -0.72
N ARG A 49 2.13 16.99 -0.91
CA ARG A 49 0.84 16.86 -1.58
C ARG A 49 1.02 16.50 -3.06
N GLU A 50 2.00 17.11 -3.72
CA GLU A 50 2.36 16.77 -5.10
C GLU A 50 2.90 15.33 -5.19
N LEU A 51 3.79 14.92 -4.28
CA LEU A 51 4.32 13.56 -4.24
C LEU A 51 3.22 12.53 -4.00
N VAL A 52 2.33 12.77 -3.04
CA VAL A 52 1.19 11.89 -2.74
C VAL A 52 0.26 11.77 -3.96
N GLY A 53 0.02 12.86 -4.69
CA GLY A 53 -0.80 12.84 -5.90
C GLY A 53 -0.19 12.05 -7.07
N GLN A 54 1.14 11.97 -7.15
CA GLN A 54 1.86 11.20 -8.18
C GLN A 54 2.08 9.73 -7.79
N THR A 55 1.84 9.37 -6.51
CA THR A 55 2.20 8.08 -5.95
C THR A 55 1.01 7.13 -5.98
N LYS A 56 1.22 5.91 -6.49
CA LYS A 56 0.20 4.84 -6.49
C LYS A 56 0.14 4.10 -5.15
N ALA A 57 1.27 3.97 -4.47
CA ALA A 57 1.34 3.33 -3.17
C ALA A 57 2.37 4.01 -2.26
N ALA A 58 2.06 4.09 -0.97
CA ALA A 58 2.95 4.57 0.07
C ALA A 58 3.14 3.50 1.14
N ILE A 59 4.38 3.19 1.50
CA ILE A 59 4.71 2.19 2.53
C ILE A 59 5.31 2.91 3.73
N LEU A 60 4.69 2.72 4.88
CA LEU A 60 5.09 3.29 6.17
C LEU A 60 6.04 2.33 6.88
N THR A 61 7.21 2.82 7.24
CA THR A 61 8.25 2.03 7.90
C THR A 61 8.79 2.74 9.14
N ASP A 62 9.24 1.96 10.10
CA ASP A 62 10.05 2.46 11.21
C ASP A 62 11.53 2.35 10.82
N TYR A 63 12.25 3.47 10.90
CA TYR A 63 13.67 3.54 10.51
C TYR A 63 14.63 3.55 11.71
N ARG A 64 14.14 3.37 12.92
CA ARG A 64 14.98 3.38 14.12
C ARG A 64 16.04 2.29 14.09
N GLY A 65 17.25 2.66 14.47
CA GLY A 65 18.36 1.72 14.56
C GLY A 65 19.10 1.48 13.24
N LEU A 66 18.70 2.12 12.15
CA LEU A 66 19.45 2.11 10.89
C LEU A 66 20.55 3.17 10.90
N SER A 67 21.73 2.82 10.41
CA SER A 67 22.82 3.76 10.18
C SER A 67 22.55 4.63 8.94
N VAL A 68 23.24 5.76 8.86
CA VAL A 68 23.10 6.66 7.69
C VAL A 68 23.57 5.98 6.41
N ALA A 69 24.58 5.09 6.48
CA ALA A 69 25.05 4.32 5.33
C ALA A 69 23.96 3.40 4.79
N GLU A 70 23.31 2.64 5.67
CA GLU A 70 22.22 1.72 5.33
C GLU A 70 21.02 2.46 4.73
N LEU A 71 20.62 3.61 5.30
CA LEU A 71 19.56 4.45 4.72
C LEU A 71 19.92 4.96 3.31
N THR A 72 21.20 5.22 3.07
CA THR A 72 21.66 5.68 1.75
C THR A 72 21.63 4.55 0.73
N GLU A 73 21.97 3.33 1.12
CA GLU A 73 21.86 2.13 0.28
C GLU A 73 20.41 1.81 -0.05
N LEU A 74 19.51 1.87 0.95
CA LEU A 74 18.08 1.69 0.73
C LEU A 74 17.53 2.71 -0.27
N ARG A 75 17.89 3.99 -0.10
CA ARG A 75 17.47 5.04 -1.04
C ARG A 75 17.98 4.82 -2.46
N LYS A 76 19.21 4.30 -2.64
CA LYS A 76 19.74 3.95 -3.96
C LYS A 76 18.89 2.86 -4.60
N LYS A 77 18.68 1.73 -3.92
CA LYS A 77 17.86 0.61 -4.40
C LYS A 77 16.42 1.02 -4.74
N LEU A 78 15.83 1.93 -3.95
CA LEU A 78 14.47 2.41 -4.20
C LEU A 78 14.40 3.37 -5.40
N ARG A 79 15.44 4.17 -5.64
CA ARG A 79 15.52 5.03 -6.82
C ARG A 79 15.61 4.25 -8.12
N ASP A 80 16.27 3.09 -8.12
CA ASP A 80 16.36 2.20 -9.29
C ASP A 80 14.99 1.67 -9.74
N VAL A 81 13.98 1.75 -8.85
CA VAL A 81 12.59 1.28 -9.08
C VAL A 81 11.59 2.45 -9.08
N ASP A 82 12.06 3.66 -9.36
CA ASP A 82 11.23 4.89 -9.38
C ASP A 82 10.46 5.11 -8.06
N ALA A 83 11.08 4.81 -6.93
CA ALA A 83 10.53 5.07 -5.62
C ALA A 83 11.36 6.09 -4.84
N GLU A 84 10.67 6.90 -4.05
CA GLU A 84 11.27 7.95 -3.24
C GLU A 84 11.09 7.64 -1.76
N TYR A 85 12.19 7.62 -0.99
CA TYR A 85 12.15 7.34 0.45
C TYR A 85 12.46 8.59 1.26
N ARG A 86 11.45 9.12 1.95
CA ARG A 86 11.57 10.32 2.78
C ARG A 86 11.16 10.07 4.22
N VAL A 87 11.91 10.70 5.14
CA VAL A 87 11.51 10.79 6.55
C VAL A 87 10.67 12.06 6.71
N VAL A 88 9.45 11.92 7.15
CA VAL A 88 8.48 13.03 7.22
C VAL A 88 7.89 13.11 8.62
N LYS A 89 7.62 14.33 9.07
CA LYS A 89 6.91 14.54 10.33
C LYS A 89 5.44 14.12 10.16
N ASN A 90 4.96 13.22 11.03
CA ASN A 90 3.62 12.63 10.96
C ASN A 90 2.49 13.67 10.84
N THR A 91 2.60 14.79 11.56
CA THR A 91 1.61 15.87 11.52
C THR A 91 1.54 16.55 10.15
N LEU A 92 2.69 16.78 9.48
CA LEU A 92 2.74 17.37 8.14
C LEU A 92 2.22 16.40 7.09
N PHE A 93 2.54 15.12 7.24
CA PHE A 93 2.01 14.07 6.35
C PHE A 93 0.49 13.94 6.48
N LYS A 94 -0.07 13.98 7.69
CA LYS A 94 -1.53 13.99 7.89
C LYS A 94 -2.22 15.16 7.18
N LEU A 95 -1.62 16.34 7.21
CA LEU A 95 -2.15 17.52 6.51
C LEU A 95 -2.02 17.41 4.99
N ALA A 96 -0.94 16.81 4.50
CA ALA A 96 -0.73 16.63 3.06
C ALA A 96 -1.62 15.52 2.47
N ALA A 97 -1.79 14.42 3.18
CA ALA A 97 -2.55 13.24 2.75
C ALA A 97 -4.07 13.37 2.96
N GLY A 98 -4.52 14.34 3.80
CA GLY A 98 -5.92 14.48 4.22
C GLY A 98 -6.95 14.58 3.11
N ASP A 99 -6.55 15.04 1.91
CA ASP A 99 -7.44 15.21 0.77
C ASP A 99 -7.46 13.96 -0.15
N SER A 100 -6.41 13.12 -0.11
CA SER A 100 -6.20 12.05 -1.11
C SER A 100 -6.23 10.64 -0.53
N MET A 101 -6.12 10.49 0.79
CA MET A 101 -6.02 9.18 1.46
C MET A 101 -6.91 9.13 2.73
N PRO A 102 -7.37 7.94 3.17
CA PRO A 102 -8.19 7.78 4.38
C PRO A 102 -7.31 7.96 5.64
N VAL A 103 -7.01 9.22 5.96
CA VAL A 103 -6.09 9.59 7.06
C VAL A 103 -6.65 9.24 8.43
N ALA A 104 -7.97 9.18 8.57
CA ALA A 104 -8.62 8.83 9.83
C ALA A 104 -8.15 7.47 10.35
N ASP A 105 -8.15 6.47 9.45
CA ASP A 105 -7.77 5.09 9.80
C ASP A 105 -6.25 4.89 9.87
N MET A 106 -5.46 5.80 9.27
CA MET A 106 -4.00 5.77 9.34
C MET A 106 -3.42 6.35 10.64
N SER A 107 -4.23 7.04 11.44
CA SER A 107 -3.74 7.74 12.63
C SER A 107 -3.08 6.81 13.64
N GLU A 108 -3.50 5.55 13.72
CA GLU A 108 -2.93 4.51 14.57
C GLU A 108 -1.51 4.10 14.12
N PHE A 109 -1.29 3.98 12.81
CA PHE A 109 0.00 3.56 12.25
C PHE A 109 1.03 4.69 12.18
N LEU A 110 0.59 5.94 12.26
CA LEU A 110 1.44 7.14 12.29
C LEU A 110 1.94 7.49 13.70
N ALA A 111 1.96 6.53 14.63
CA ALA A 111 2.55 6.70 15.93
C ALA A 111 4.08 6.44 15.88
N GLY A 112 4.87 7.31 16.52
CA GLY A 112 6.34 7.22 16.59
C GLY A 112 7.05 7.69 15.31
N PRO A 113 8.36 7.41 15.16
CA PRO A 113 9.14 7.80 13.99
C PRO A 113 8.65 7.01 12.77
N THR A 114 8.48 7.70 11.68
CA THR A 114 7.93 7.13 10.46
C THR A 114 8.70 7.64 9.26
N ALA A 115 9.16 6.74 8.43
CA ALA A 115 9.64 7.04 7.10
C ALA A 115 8.66 6.45 6.07
N ILE A 116 8.53 7.11 4.95
CA ILE A 116 7.55 6.79 3.92
C ILE A 116 8.29 6.52 2.62
N GLY A 117 8.03 5.35 2.06
CA GLY A 117 8.44 4.99 0.71
C GLY A 117 7.30 5.27 -0.27
N PHE A 118 7.48 6.25 -1.13
CA PHE A 118 6.53 6.63 -2.18
C PHE A 118 6.83 5.85 -3.46
N ALA A 119 5.91 5.01 -3.90
CA ALA A 119 6.02 4.25 -5.14
C ALA A 119 5.32 5.00 -6.29
N LYS A 120 6.10 5.53 -7.24
CA LYS A 120 5.58 6.17 -8.47
C LYS A 120 5.31 5.12 -9.56
N GLY A 121 6.16 4.09 -9.64
CA GLY A 121 6.10 2.99 -10.59
C GLY A 121 5.27 1.81 -10.08
N ASP A 122 5.93 0.66 -9.92
CA ASP A 122 5.32 -0.58 -9.47
C ASP A 122 5.35 -0.74 -7.96
N PRO A 123 4.18 -0.79 -7.28
CA PRO A 123 4.11 -0.91 -5.83
C PRO A 123 4.67 -2.25 -5.31
N VAL A 124 4.58 -3.31 -6.12
CA VAL A 124 5.07 -4.66 -5.76
C VAL A 124 6.59 -4.68 -5.64
N ALA A 125 7.30 -4.07 -6.60
CA ALA A 125 8.76 -4.01 -6.59
C ALA A 125 9.28 -3.23 -5.38
N VAL A 126 8.62 -2.12 -5.03
CA VAL A 126 8.98 -1.31 -3.86
C VAL A 126 8.72 -2.07 -2.55
N ALA A 127 7.57 -2.76 -2.44
CA ALA A 127 7.26 -3.59 -1.28
C ALA A 127 8.28 -4.72 -1.08
N LYS A 128 8.70 -5.36 -2.18
CA LYS A 128 9.70 -6.44 -2.16
C LYS A 128 11.05 -5.93 -1.63
N ILE A 129 11.57 -4.83 -2.16
CA ILE A 129 12.84 -4.25 -1.73
C ILE A 129 12.80 -3.86 -0.25
N ILE A 130 11.71 -3.21 0.20
CA ILE A 130 11.57 -2.78 1.59
C ILE A 130 11.51 -4.00 2.53
N LEU A 131 10.80 -5.06 2.16
CA LEU A 131 10.70 -6.27 2.99
C LEU A 131 11.99 -7.09 3.00
N GLU A 132 12.67 -7.25 1.87
CA GLU A 132 13.99 -7.89 1.81
C GLU A 132 15.00 -7.13 2.70
N TYR A 133 14.93 -5.80 2.66
CA TYR A 133 15.78 -4.96 3.51
C TYR A 133 15.42 -5.09 4.99
N ALA A 134 14.13 -5.14 5.32
CA ALA A 134 13.66 -5.35 6.69
C ALA A 134 14.05 -6.73 7.24
N GLN A 135 14.09 -7.77 6.39
CA GLN A 135 14.58 -9.11 6.79
C GLN A 135 16.09 -9.12 7.04
N SER A 136 16.86 -8.37 6.26
CA SER A 136 18.30 -8.24 6.43
C SER A 136 18.66 -7.42 7.67
N HIS A 137 17.87 -6.41 8.00
CA HIS A 137 18.10 -5.48 9.10
C HIS A 137 16.94 -5.53 10.09
N LYS A 138 17.11 -6.26 11.20
CA LYS A 138 16.10 -6.44 12.26
C LYS A 138 15.62 -5.11 12.91
N ALA A 139 16.38 -4.04 12.72
CA ALA A 139 16.06 -2.72 13.23
C ALA A 139 14.91 -2.03 12.47
N MET A 140 14.66 -2.43 11.22
CA MET A 140 13.60 -1.86 10.38
C MET A 140 12.33 -2.70 10.49
N SER A 141 11.19 -2.06 10.71
CA SER A 141 9.89 -2.72 10.69
C SER A 141 8.91 -1.99 9.77
N VAL A 142 8.10 -2.76 9.05
CA VAL A 142 7.01 -2.22 8.23
C VAL A 142 5.78 -2.06 9.12
N LYS A 143 5.19 -0.87 9.16
CA LYS A 143 3.99 -0.57 9.97
C LYS A 143 2.72 -0.84 9.19
N ALA A 144 2.61 -0.24 8.03
CA ALA A 144 1.43 -0.34 7.17
C ALA A 144 1.81 0.08 5.74
N GLY A 145 0.92 -0.20 4.80
CA GLY A 145 0.99 0.34 3.45
C GLY A 145 -0.32 1.05 3.10
N VAL A 146 -0.27 1.91 2.10
CA VAL A 146 -1.45 2.50 1.48
C VAL A 146 -1.34 2.32 -0.01
N MET A 147 -2.35 1.79 -0.64
CA MET A 147 -2.42 1.59 -2.08
C MET A 147 -3.83 1.92 -2.57
N ASP A 148 -3.93 2.80 -3.57
CA ASP A 148 -5.21 3.22 -4.17
C ASP A 148 -6.27 3.67 -3.12
N GLY A 149 -5.82 4.37 -2.06
CA GLY A 149 -6.69 4.84 -0.99
C GLY A 149 -7.11 3.77 0.02
N ARG A 150 -6.56 2.55 -0.04
CA ARG A 150 -6.82 1.47 0.93
C ARG A 150 -5.60 1.27 1.82
N ILE A 151 -5.86 1.06 3.09
CA ILE A 151 -4.81 0.75 4.07
C ILE A 151 -4.53 -0.75 4.03
N LEU A 152 -3.26 -1.09 3.91
CA LEU A 152 -2.75 -2.46 3.93
C LEU A 152 -2.08 -2.72 5.28
N THR A 153 -2.46 -3.80 5.92
CA THR A 153 -1.78 -4.29 7.11
C THR A 153 -0.41 -4.90 6.76
N THR A 154 0.46 -5.10 7.73
CA THR A 154 1.78 -5.72 7.55
C THR A 154 1.70 -7.07 6.82
N ALA A 155 0.73 -7.92 7.18
CA ALA A 155 0.51 -9.22 6.53
C ALA A 155 0.13 -9.07 5.04
N GLN A 156 -0.66 -8.04 4.70
CA GLN A 156 -1.03 -7.77 3.31
C GLN A 156 0.15 -7.20 2.50
N VAL A 157 1.02 -6.39 3.12
CA VAL A 157 2.24 -5.90 2.48
C VAL A 157 3.20 -7.07 2.21
N GLU A 158 3.30 -8.04 3.12
CA GLU A 158 4.05 -9.28 2.90
C GLU A 158 3.47 -10.13 1.76
N ALA A 159 2.15 -10.25 1.68
CA ALA A 159 1.49 -10.93 0.58
C ALA A 159 1.75 -10.22 -0.76
N LEU A 160 1.74 -8.87 -0.74
CA LEU A 160 2.05 -8.05 -1.91
C LEU A 160 3.48 -8.31 -2.43
N SER A 161 4.46 -8.48 -1.55
CA SER A 161 5.84 -8.76 -1.95
C SER A 161 6.02 -10.12 -2.64
N LYS A 162 5.16 -11.10 -2.32
CA LYS A 162 5.17 -12.44 -2.95
C LYS A 162 4.50 -12.41 -4.33
N THR A 163 3.80 -11.35 -4.67
CA THR A 163 3.11 -11.21 -5.94
C THR A 163 4.12 -11.01 -7.07
N PRO A 164 4.02 -11.72 -8.19
CA PRO A 164 4.90 -11.53 -9.33
C PRO A 164 4.63 -10.18 -10.03
N PRO A 165 5.56 -9.70 -10.86
CA PRO A 165 5.38 -8.45 -11.60
C PRO A 165 4.18 -8.54 -12.57
N ARG A 166 3.69 -7.38 -12.99
CA ARG A 166 2.44 -7.26 -13.80
C ARG A 166 2.44 -8.10 -15.07
N GLU A 167 3.57 -8.19 -15.76
CA GLU A 167 3.70 -8.97 -16.99
C GLU A 167 3.45 -10.48 -16.76
N VAL A 168 3.97 -11.00 -15.64
CA VAL A 168 3.77 -12.40 -15.25
C VAL A 168 2.31 -12.65 -14.84
N LEU A 169 1.68 -11.69 -14.14
CA LEU A 169 0.25 -11.80 -13.79
C LEU A 169 -0.64 -11.83 -15.03
N LEU A 170 -0.35 -10.97 -16.01
CA LEU A 170 -1.07 -10.96 -17.28
C LEU A 170 -0.87 -12.27 -18.06
N SER A 171 0.35 -12.81 -18.09
CA SER A 171 0.63 -14.08 -18.74
C SER A 171 -0.09 -15.25 -18.06
N GLN A 172 -0.14 -15.27 -16.73
CA GLN A 172 -0.90 -16.26 -15.96
C GLN A 172 -2.41 -16.16 -16.21
N MET A 173 -2.93 -14.92 -16.28
CA MET A 173 -4.34 -14.70 -16.61
C MET A 173 -4.69 -15.21 -18.02
N LEU A 174 -3.85 -14.91 -19.02
CA LEU A 174 -4.03 -15.45 -20.37
C LEU A 174 -3.92 -16.97 -20.41
N GLY A 175 -2.95 -17.54 -19.69
CA GLY A 175 -2.79 -18.99 -19.57
C GLY A 175 -4.00 -19.68 -18.92
N SER A 176 -4.59 -19.05 -17.89
CA SER A 176 -5.79 -19.57 -17.24
C SER A 176 -7.03 -19.57 -18.14
N LEU A 177 -7.13 -18.58 -19.05
CA LEU A 177 -8.20 -18.52 -20.06
C LEU A 177 -8.01 -19.55 -21.19
N GLN A 178 -6.76 -19.87 -21.50
CA GLN A 178 -6.44 -20.89 -22.52
C GLN A 178 -6.53 -22.33 -21.98
N SER A 179 -6.36 -22.52 -20.68
CA SER A 179 -6.33 -23.81 -20.02
C SER A 179 -7.57 -24.71 -20.33
N PRO A 180 -8.84 -24.23 -20.28
CA PRO A 180 -9.99 -25.04 -20.60
C PRO A 180 -9.98 -25.51 -22.05
N ILE A 181 -9.52 -24.67 -22.98
CA ILE A 181 -9.46 -25.05 -24.41
C ILE A 181 -8.37 -26.11 -24.64
N ALA A 182 -7.18 -25.88 -24.06
CA ALA A 182 -6.08 -26.85 -24.14
C ALA A 182 -6.46 -28.19 -23.49
N GLY A 183 -7.18 -28.15 -22.34
CA GLY A 183 -7.70 -29.36 -21.71
C GLY A 183 -8.68 -30.14 -22.61
N PHE A 184 -9.60 -29.47 -23.29
CA PHE A 184 -10.54 -30.07 -24.19
C PHE A 184 -9.85 -30.71 -25.41
N VAL A 185 -8.90 -30.00 -26.03
CA VAL A 185 -8.11 -30.52 -27.14
C VAL A 185 -7.26 -31.73 -26.67
N GLY A 186 -6.68 -31.65 -25.48
CA GLY A 186 -5.90 -32.74 -24.89
C GLY A 186 -6.72 -34.02 -24.62
N THR A 187 -7.96 -33.86 -24.13
CA THR A 187 -8.84 -35.00 -23.91
C THR A 187 -9.24 -35.68 -25.23
N LEU A 188 -9.56 -34.94 -26.28
CA LEU A 188 -9.85 -35.46 -27.60
C LEU A 188 -8.63 -36.14 -28.21
N GLY A 189 -7.44 -35.51 -28.12
CA GLY A 189 -6.19 -36.11 -28.57
C GLY A 189 -5.84 -37.38 -27.80
N GLY A 190 -6.08 -37.40 -26.48
CA GLY A 190 -5.85 -38.57 -25.64
C GLY A 190 -6.68 -39.80 -26.01
N ILE A 191 -7.93 -39.61 -26.41
CA ILE A 191 -8.78 -40.71 -26.87
C ILE A 191 -8.19 -41.36 -28.13
N ILE A 192 -7.75 -40.54 -29.09
CA ILE A 192 -7.14 -41.01 -30.32
C ILE A 192 -5.81 -41.71 -30.03
N SER A 193 -4.97 -41.14 -29.20
CA SER A 193 -3.69 -41.73 -28.79
C SER A 193 -3.87 -43.05 -28.09
N ASN A 194 -4.81 -43.16 -27.14
CA ASN A 194 -5.12 -44.42 -26.45
C ASN A 194 -5.60 -45.48 -27.41
N PHE A 195 -6.39 -45.14 -28.42
CA PHE A 195 -6.82 -46.07 -29.45
C PHE A 195 -5.65 -46.60 -30.28
N VAL A 196 -4.74 -45.70 -30.70
CA VAL A 196 -3.52 -46.06 -31.41
C VAL A 196 -2.63 -47.01 -30.57
N PHE A 197 -2.40 -46.64 -29.30
CA PHE A 197 -1.60 -47.48 -28.38
C PHE A 197 -2.23 -48.87 -28.16
N THR A 198 -3.55 -48.98 -28.08
CA THR A 198 -4.20 -50.28 -27.94
C THR A 198 -4.05 -51.13 -29.22
N LEU A 199 -4.13 -50.53 -30.41
CA LEU A 199 -3.85 -51.25 -31.67
C LEU A 199 -2.40 -51.66 -31.76
N GLN A 200 -1.45 -50.82 -31.38
CA GLN A 200 -0.02 -51.19 -31.33
C GLN A 200 0.22 -52.36 -30.38
N ALA A 201 -0.34 -52.33 -29.17
CA ALA A 201 -0.20 -53.41 -28.21
C ALA A 201 -0.81 -54.72 -28.68
N ILE A 202 -1.86 -54.70 -29.53
CA ILE A 202 -2.41 -55.88 -30.15
C ILE A 202 -1.49 -56.40 -31.27
N ALA A 203 -0.95 -55.47 -32.08
CA ALA A 203 0.00 -55.87 -33.15
C ALA A 203 1.27 -56.50 -32.57
N ASP A 204 1.82 -55.94 -31.48
CA ASP A 204 3.00 -56.44 -30.78
C ASP A 204 2.74 -57.83 -30.16
N LYS A 205 1.52 -58.09 -29.69
CA LYS A 205 1.12 -59.43 -29.20
C LYS A 205 0.91 -60.44 -30.31
N GLN A 206 0.55 -59.99 -31.50
CA GLN A 206 0.35 -60.86 -32.67
C GLN A 206 1.65 -61.13 -33.44
N ALA A 207 2.69 -60.33 -33.22
CA ALA A 207 4.04 -60.54 -33.77
C ALA A 207 5.06 -60.97 -32.70
N PRO A 208 4.89 -62.18 -32.07
CA PRO A 208 5.78 -62.58 -30.98
C PRO A 208 7.10 -63.17 -31.50
N GLY A 209 7.76 -62.57 -32.46
CA GLY A 209 8.95 -63.18 -33.07
C GLY A 209 9.98 -62.19 -33.70
N ALA A 210 9.72 -60.89 -33.77
CA ALA A 210 10.62 -59.98 -34.50
C ALA A 210 11.75 -59.33 -33.66
N ASP A 211 11.64 -59.35 -32.33
CA ASP A 211 12.64 -58.68 -31.49
C ASP A 211 13.71 -59.59 -30.89
N ALA A 212 13.63 -60.89 -31.19
CA ALA A 212 14.63 -61.89 -30.71
C ALA A 212 15.86 -62.06 -31.62
N GLU A 213 15.86 -61.46 -32.84
CA GLU A 213 16.95 -61.58 -33.80
C GLU A 213 17.86 -60.36 -33.93
N ALA A 214 17.57 -59.23 -33.18
CA ALA A 214 18.39 -58.05 -33.20
C ALA A 214 19.37 -57.98 -32.00
N ALA A 215 19.44 -58.99 -31.13
CA ALA A 215 20.35 -59.07 -29.98
C ALA A 215 21.30 -60.31 -29.99
N ALA A 216 21.68 -60.78 -31.17
CA ALA A 216 22.73 -61.79 -31.33
C ALA A 216 23.93 -61.19 -32.08
#